data_f9e2ac680370d4b3fca0fa3180fbf59c
#
_entry.id   f9e2ac680370d4b3fca0fa3180fbf59c
#
_cell.length_a   1.000
_cell.length_b   1.000
_cell.length_c   1.000
_cell.angle_alpha   90.00
_cell.angle_beta   90.00
_cell.angle_gamma   90.00
#
_symmetry.space_group_name_H-M   'P 1'
#
loop_
_entity.id
_entity.type
_entity.pdbx_description
1 polymer ?
#
loop_
_entity_poly.entity_id
_entity_poly.type
_entity_poly.pdbx_seq_one_letter_code
_entity_poly.pdbx_strand_id
1 'polypeptide(L)'
;LMLCAFTFLTLTAKGQDGEPLRLAVAGVSHGHLWEVISRLDRGDFKIVGVAEKDDYLREHNGLRDKLDPNLFYADLGEMLDKTHPEAVIVYEPIHDHLRVVEACAPRGIHVLVEKPLAVNNEHATRMASLAREKNILLLTNYETTWYNTNHEAFRLIDSGAIGKIDRINVYDGHQGPFEINCGKEFTDWLTDPMLNGGGAVIDFGCYGAN
;
A
#
# COMPACT_ATOMS: atom_id res chain seq x y z
N LEU A 1 -7.99 34.85 -30.69
CA LEU A 1 -7.88 34.20 -29.34
C LEU A 1 -8.31 32.75 -29.48
N MET A 2 -7.34 31.84 -29.51
CA MET A 2 -7.59 30.41 -29.68
C MET A 2 -7.60 29.78 -28.26
N LEU A 3 -8.77 29.36 -27.79
CA LEU A 3 -8.97 28.73 -26.49
C LEU A 3 -8.51 27.27 -26.60
N CYS A 4 -7.32 26.94 -26.10
CA CYS A 4 -6.91 25.57 -25.93
C CYS A 4 -7.69 24.96 -24.75
N ALA A 5 -8.68 24.14 -25.04
CA ALA A 5 -9.34 23.29 -24.04
C ALA A 5 -8.37 22.16 -23.65
N PHE A 6 -7.75 22.29 -22.48
CA PHE A 6 -7.05 21.17 -21.85
C PHE A 6 -8.09 20.18 -21.35
N THR A 7 -8.31 19.13 -22.11
CA THR A 7 -9.02 17.93 -21.61
C THR A 7 -8.09 17.24 -20.64
N PHE A 8 -8.34 17.40 -19.34
CA PHE A 8 -7.76 16.54 -18.30
C PHE A 8 -8.27 15.12 -18.53
N LEU A 9 -7.44 14.27 -19.13
CA LEU A 9 -7.67 12.82 -19.10
C LEU A 9 -7.44 12.37 -17.67
N THR A 10 -8.49 12.21 -16.89
CA THR A 10 -8.43 11.49 -15.62
C THR A 10 -8.24 10.01 -15.96
N LEU A 11 -7.01 9.51 -15.86
CA LEU A 11 -6.74 8.07 -15.84
C LEU A 11 -7.38 7.50 -14.58
N THR A 12 -8.58 6.97 -14.70
CA THR A 12 -9.18 6.13 -13.67
C THR A 12 -8.63 4.72 -13.87
N ALA A 13 -8.01 4.15 -12.84
CA ALA A 13 -7.69 2.73 -12.83
C ALA A 13 -9.01 1.97 -12.95
N LYS A 14 -9.13 1.13 -13.98
CA LYS A 14 -10.31 0.28 -14.18
C LYS A 14 -9.86 -1.17 -14.13
N GLY A 15 -10.69 -2.03 -13.54
CA GLY A 15 -10.56 -3.48 -13.62
C GLY A 15 -10.60 -3.99 -15.07
N GLN A 16 -10.38 -5.27 -15.26
CA GLN A 16 -10.22 -5.88 -16.59
C GLN A 16 -11.38 -5.62 -17.56
N ASP A 17 -12.58 -5.40 -17.06
CA ASP A 17 -13.80 -5.16 -17.86
C ASP A 17 -14.24 -3.70 -17.92
N GLY A 18 -13.41 -2.76 -17.47
CA GLY A 18 -13.76 -1.34 -17.41
C GLY A 18 -14.60 -0.94 -16.20
N GLU A 19 -14.91 -1.91 -15.32
CA GLU A 19 -15.56 -1.70 -14.03
C GLU A 19 -14.56 -1.21 -12.96
N PRO A 20 -15.02 -0.67 -11.83
CA PRO A 20 -14.14 -0.34 -10.71
C PRO A 20 -13.35 -1.56 -10.23
N LEU A 21 -12.04 -1.40 -9.97
CA LEU A 21 -11.18 -2.46 -9.46
C LEU A 21 -11.78 -3.07 -8.18
N ARG A 22 -11.93 -4.39 -8.13
CA ARG A 22 -12.40 -5.11 -6.95
C ARG A 22 -11.24 -5.24 -5.95
N LEU A 23 -11.18 -4.31 -5.00
CA LEU A 23 -10.09 -4.19 -4.03
C LEU A 23 -10.53 -4.76 -2.68
N ALA A 24 -9.68 -5.57 -2.05
CA ALA A 24 -9.83 -5.94 -0.65
C ALA A 24 -8.71 -5.34 0.20
N VAL A 25 -8.96 -5.24 1.50
CA VAL A 25 -8.02 -4.69 2.49
C VAL A 25 -7.64 -5.80 3.47
N ALA A 26 -6.33 -6.00 3.70
CA ALA A 26 -5.81 -6.89 4.72
C ALA A 26 -5.14 -6.07 5.84
N GLY A 27 -5.71 -6.14 7.03
CA GLY A 27 -5.33 -5.33 8.18
C GLY A 27 -5.85 -3.89 8.13
N VAL A 28 -5.96 -3.25 9.28
CA VAL A 28 -6.39 -1.86 9.42
C VAL A 28 -5.53 -1.09 10.44
N SER A 29 -4.37 -1.64 10.81
CA SER A 29 -3.52 -1.07 11.85
C SER A 29 -2.54 0.01 11.37
N HIS A 30 -2.37 0.22 10.06
CA HIS A 30 -1.45 1.22 9.51
C HIS A 30 -2.14 2.57 9.29
N GLY A 31 -1.43 3.65 9.62
CA GLY A 31 -1.95 5.01 9.47
C GLY A 31 -2.34 5.39 8.04
N HIS A 32 -1.67 4.83 7.01
CA HIS A 32 -1.99 5.10 5.60
C HIS A 32 -3.33 4.52 5.12
N LEU A 33 -4.07 3.82 5.97
CA LEU A 33 -5.46 3.41 5.68
C LEU A 33 -6.33 4.59 5.20
N TRP A 34 -6.00 5.83 5.62
CA TRP A 34 -6.66 7.05 5.16
C TRP A 34 -6.62 7.23 3.63
N GLU A 35 -5.62 6.69 2.95
CA GLU A 35 -5.49 6.79 1.48
C GLU A 35 -6.67 6.09 0.79
N VAL A 36 -7.02 4.89 1.24
CA VAL A 36 -8.22 4.18 0.75
C VAL A 36 -9.48 4.93 1.16
N ILE A 37 -9.58 5.33 2.44
CA ILE A 37 -10.76 6.03 2.97
C ILE A 37 -11.06 7.30 2.18
N SER A 38 -10.04 8.09 1.83
CA SER A 38 -10.19 9.36 1.11
C SER A 38 -10.62 9.21 -0.35
N ARG A 39 -10.56 7.98 -0.88
CA ARG A 39 -10.83 7.68 -2.30
C ARG A 39 -12.07 6.83 -2.55
N LEU A 40 -12.78 6.42 -1.51
CA LEU A 40 -13.97 5.55 -1.64
C LEU A 40 -15.02 6.07 -2.64
N ASP A 41 -15.16 7.40 -2.73
CA ASP A 41 -16.17 8.05 -3.59
C ASP A 41 -15.67 8.35 -5.02
N ARG A 42 -14.42 7.98 -5.36
CA ARG A 42 -13.86 8.29 -6.70
C ARG A 42 -14.32 7.34 -7.79
N GLY A 43 -14.77 6.13 -7.43
CA GLY A 43 -15.25 5.12 -8.38
C GLY A 43 -14.15 4.43 -9.20
N ASP A 44 -12.88 4.58 -8.84
CA ASP A 44 -11.75 3.88 -9.45
C ASP A 44 -11.60 2.46 -8.90
N PHE A 45 -12.05 2.22 -7.67
CA PHE A 45 -12.13 0.89 -7.07
C PHE A 45 -13.41 0.74 -6.23
N LYS A 46 -13.73 -0.51 -5.89
CA LYS A 46 -14.78 -0.90 -4.94
C LYS A 46 -14.20 -1.83 -3.91
N ILE A 47 -14.33 -1.49 -2.63
CA ILE A 47 -13.95 -2.41 -1.54
C ILE A 47 -14.96 -3.56 -1.51
N VAL A 48 -14.45 -4.79 -1.66
CA VAL A 48 -15.24 -6.02 -1.65
C VAL A 48 -15.05 -6.85 -0.38
N GLY A 49 -14.04 -6.54 0.45
CA GLY A 49 -13.82 -7.18 1.73
C GLY A 49 -12.71 -6.50 2.51
N VAL A 50 -12.78 -6.61 3.83
CA VAL A 50 -11.76 -6.14 4.79
C VAL A 50 -11.49 -7.30 5.76
N ALA A 51 -10.25 -7.78 5.82
CA ALA A 51 -9.84 -8.81 6.76
C ALA A 51 -9.03 -8.19 7.90
N GLU A 52 -9.50 -8.37 9.14
CA GLU A 52 -8.81 -7.95 10.35
C GLU A 52 -9.05 -8.97 11.46
N LYS A 53 -7.95 -9.56 11.96
CA LYS A 53 -7.99 -10.63 12.99
C LYS A 53 -8.31 -10.12 14.38
N ASP A 54 -7.91 -8.89 14.68
CA ASP A 54 -8.19 -8.25 15.97
C ASP A 54 -9.65 -7.78 16.00
N ASP A 55 -10.43 -8.28 16.96
CA ASP A 55 -11.86 -7.98 17.08
C ASP A 55 -12.11 -6.49 17.36
N TYR A 56 -11.25 -5.86 18.16
CA TYR A 56 -11.39 -4.43 18.45
C TYR A 56 -11.12 -3.58 17.22
N LEU A 57 -10.00 -3.83 16.51
CA LEU A 57 -9.65 -3.08 15.29
C LEU A 57 -10.67 -3.33 14.18
N ARG A 58 -11.20 -4.54 14.05
CA ARG A 58 -12.25 -4.86 13.06
C ARG A 58 -13.52 -4.04 13.29
N GLU A 59 -13.89 -3.77 14.54
CA GLU A 59 -15.06 -2.98 14.89
C GLU A 59 -14.78 -1.46 14.99
N HIS A 60 -13.53 -1.06 15.24
CA HIS A 60 -13.15 0.34 15.52
C HIS A 60 -12.05 0.82 14.57
N ASN A 61 -12.40 1.07 13.32
CA ASN A 61 -11.49 1.61 12.30
C ASN A 61 -12.24 2.55 11.34
N GLY A 62 -11.47 3.35 10.59
CA GLY A 62 -12.05 4.38 9.71
C GLY A 62 -12.87 3.84 8.52
N LEU A 63 -12.74 2.56 8.15
CA LEU A 63 -13.56 1.92 7.11
C LEU A 63 -14.90 1.42 7.67
N ARG A 64 -14.96 1.06 8.96
CA ARG A 64 -16.16 0.49 9.58
C ARG A 64 -17.38 1.40 9.48
N ASP A 65 -17.15 2.71 9.62
CA ASP A 65 -18.20 3.72 9.54
C ASP A 65 -18.66 4.03 8.09
N LYS A 66 -17.94 3.54 7.09
CA LYS A 66 -18.12 3.90 5.68
C LYS A 66 -18.56 2.73 4.80
N LEU A 67 -18.38 1.51 5.26
CA LEU A 67 -18.64 0.30 4.50
C LEU A 67 -19.72 -0.55 5.17
N ASP A 68 -20.38 -1.42 4.38
CA ASP A 68 -21.31 -2.41 4.89
C ASP A 68 -20.60 -3.32 5.91
N PRO A 69 -21.14 -3.49 7.14
CA PRO A 69 -20.59 -4.40 8.14
C PRO A 69 -20.34 -5.83 7.65
N ASN A 70 -21.10 -6.31 6.69
CA ASN A 70 -20.94 -7.65 6.10
C ASN A 70 -19.67 -7.81 5.25
N LEU A 71 -18.94 -6.74 4.97
CA LEU A 71 -17.66 -6.80 4.26
C LEU A 71 -16.47 -7.10 5.18
N PHE A 72 -16.67 -7.17 6.50
CA PHE A 72 -15.61 -7.38 7.47
C PHE A 72 -15.50 -8.85 7.89
N TYR A 73 -14.28 -9.38 7.79
CA TYR A 73 -13.92 -10.77 8.05
C TYR A 73 -12.82 -10.85 9.11
N ALA A 74 -12.87 -11.88 9.96
CA ALA A 74 -11.79 -12.17 10.90
C ALA A 74 -10.63 -12.94 10.23
N ASP A 75 -10.93 -13.70 9.19
CA ASP A 75 -9.97 -14.54 8.48
C ASP A 75 -9.75 -14.07 7.04
N LEU A 76 -8.47 -13.91 6.68
CA LEU A 76 -8.06 -13.47 5.33
C LEU A 76 -8.46 -14.49 4.26
N GLY A 77 -8.24 -15.79 4.51
CA GLY A 77 -8.55 -16.84 3.54
C GLY A 77 -10.04 -16.89 3.23
N GLU A 78 -10.87 -16.81 4.28
CA GLU A 78 -12.33 -16.75 4.14
C GLU A 78 -12.77 -15.55 3.32
N MET A 79 -12.21 -14.36 3.59
CA MET A 79 -12.49 -13.15 2.82
C MET A 79 -12.14 -13.35 1.34
N LEU A 80 -10.92 -13.82 1.04
CA LEU A 80 -10.46 -14.02 -0.34
C LEU A 80 -11.34 -14.99 -1.10
N ASP A 81 -11.73 -16.10 -0.45
CA ASP A 81 -12.54 -17.15 -1.07
C ASP A 81 -14.00 -16.74 -1.29
N LYS A 82 -14.54 -15.83 -0.46
CA LYS A 82 -15.91 -15.33 -0.61
C LYS A 82 -16.03 -14.14 -1.55
N THR A 83 -15.02 -13.28 -1.57
CA THR A 83 -15.12 -11.99 -2.28
C THR A 83 -14.43 -11.98 -3.64
N HIS A 84 -13.48 -12.88 -3.89
CA HIS A 84 -12.70 -12.97 -5.13
C HIS A 84 -12.18 -11.59 -5.60
N PRO A 85 -11.37 -10.87 -4.81
CA PRO A 85 -10.86 -9.57 -5.21
C PRO A 85 -9.84 -9.71 -6.36
N GLU A 86 -9.67 -8.65 -7.16
CA GLU A 86 -8.61 -8.57 -8.17
C GLU A 86 -7.27 -8.19 -7.52
N ALA A 87 -7.33 -7.37 -6.47
CA ALA A 87 -6.15 -6.94 -5.72
C ALA A 87 -6.44 -6.83 -4.21
N VAL A 88 -5.38 -6.96 -3.42
CA VAL A 88 -5.39 -6.73 -1.97
C VAL A 88 -4.37 -5.64 -1.64
N ILE A 89 -4.80 -4.64 -0.88
CA ILE A 89 -3.89 -3.68 -0.22
C ILE A 89 -3.68 -4.11 1.24
N VAL A 90 -2.42 -4.03 1.72
CA VAL A 90 -2.03 -4.59 3.02
C VAL A 90 -1.65 -3.47 3.97
N TYR A 91 -2.37 -3.37 5.07
CA TYR A 91 -2.14 -2.44 6.19
C TYR A 91 -1.88 -3.18 7.51
N GLU A 92 -1.36 -4.40 7.41
CA GLU A 92 -0.86 -5.19 8.54
C GLU A 92 0.57 -4.80 8.92
N PRO A 93 1.10 -5.26 10.08
CA PRO A 93 2.52 -5.19 10.38
C PRO A 93 3.39 -5.77 9.26
N ILE A 94 4.58 -5.21 9.05
CA ILE A 94 5.48 -5.58 7.94
C ILE A 94 5.81 -7.08 7.93
N HIS A 95 5.93 -7.69 9.12
CA HIS A 95 6.14 -9.13 9.27
C HIS A 95 5.04 -9.96 8.57
N ASP A 96 3.80 -9.50 8.58
CA ASP A 96 2.65 -10.23 8.05
C ASP A 96 2.48 -10.06 6.52
N HIS A 97 3.24 -9.18 5.85
CA HIS A 97 3.18 -9.00 4.40
C HIS A 97 3.39 -10.31 3.62
N LEU A 98 4.39 -11.11 4.02
CA LEU A 98 4.66 -12.41 3.38
C LEU A 98 3.44 -13.33 3.46
N ARG A 99 2.79 -13.44 4.62
CA ARG A 99 1.60 -14.26 4.82
C ARG A 99 0.46 -13.87 3.88
N VAL A 100 0.26 -12.57 3.69
CA VAL A 100 -0.78 -12.08 2.76
C VAL A 100 -0.44 -12.43 1.32
N VAL A 101 0.82 -12.25 0.90
CA VAL A 101 1.27 -12.63 -0.46
C VAL A 101 1.12 -14.15 -0.68
N GLU A 102 1.46 -14.98 0.32
CA GLU A 102 1.28 -16.43 0.25
C GLU A 102 -0.20 -16.86 0.13
N ALA A 103 -1.11 -16.10 0.73
CA ALA A 103 -2.54 -16.34 0.58
C ALA A 103 -3.08 -15.87 -0.79
N CYS A 104 -2.62 -14.72 -1.29
CA CYS A 104 -3.12 -14.11 -2.52
C CYS A 104 -2.54 -14.74 -3.79
N ALA A 105 -1.24 -15.01 -3.81
CA ALA A 105 -0.55 -15.44 -5.03
C ALA A 105 -1.11 -16.73 -5.65
N PRO A 106 -1.44 -17.81 -4.90
CA PRO A 106 -2.05 -19.01 -5.45
C PRO A 106 -3.42 -18.77 -6.08
N ARG A 107 -4.11 -17.69 -5.69
CA ARG A 107 -5.42 -17.28 -6.19
C ARG A 107 -5.34 -16.33 -7.38
N GLY A 108 -4.12 -15.96 -7.82
CA GLY A 108 -3.91 -15.00 -8.91
C GLY A 108 -4.27 -13.56 -8.52
N ILE A 109 -4.34 -13.24 -7.23
CA ILE A 109 -4.72 -11.92 -6.71
C ILE A 109 -3.48 -11.04 -6.60
N HIS A 110 -3.53 -9.84 -7.17
CA HIS A 110 -2.47 -8.84 -7.09
C HIS A 110 -2.33 -8.28 -5.67
N VAL A 111 -1.14 -7.86 -5.27
CA VAL A 111 -0.91 -7.37 -3.91
C VAL A 111 -0.14 -6.06 -3.91
N LEU A 112 -0.64 -5.07 -3.18
CA LEU A 112 0.05 -3.84 -2.81
C LEU A 112 0.30 -3.88 -1.30
N VAL A 113 1.55 -4.02 -0.89
CA VAL A 113 1.91 -3.97 0.54
C VAL A 113 2.36 -2.57 0.93
N GLU A 114 2.17 -2.22 2.18
CA GLU A 114 2.79 -1.03 2.75
C GLU A 114 4.32 -1.10 2.74
N LYS A 115 4.94 0.05 2.80
CA LYS A 115 6.40 0.15 2.93
C LYS A 115 6.82 -0.16 4.39
N PRO A 116 8.01 -0.69 4.57
CA PRO A 116 8.88 -1.35 3.58
C PRO A 116 8.30 -2.69 3.11
N LEU A 117 8.80 -3.22 2.00
CA LEU A 117 8.30 -4.46 1.39
C LEU A 117 8.25 -5.63 2.38
N ALA A 118 9.28 -5.81 3.20
CA ALA A 118 9.42 -6.97 4.09
C ALA A 118 10.38 -6.68 5.25
N VAL A 119 10.28 -7.45 6.33
CA VAL A 119 11.15 -7.33 7.52
C VAL A 119 12.59 -7.81 7.28
N ASN A 120 12.83 -8.64 6.25
CA ASN A 120 14.15 -9.18 5.92
C ASN A 120 14.21 -9.66 4.46
N ASN A 121 15.44 -10.00 4.01
CA ASN A 121 15.68 -10.45 2.65
C ASN A 121 15.05 -11.81 2.32
N GLU A 122 14.86 -12.68 3.29
CA GLU A 122 14.22 -13.99 3.08
C GLU A 122 12.74 -13.80 2.71
N HIS A 123 12.00 -12.99 3.47
CA HIS A 123 10.63 -12.63 3.16
C HIS A 123 10.53 -11.94 1.79
N ALA A 124 11.38 -10.94 1.52
CA ALA A 124 11.38 -10.22 0.25
C ALA A 124 11.62 -11.16 -0.94
N THR A 125 12.60 -12.07 -0.83
CA THR A 125 12.92 -13.04 -1.88
C THR A 125 11.76 -14.01 -2.11
N ARG A 126 11.14 -14.50 -1.04
CA ARG A 126 9.99 -15.41 -1.13
C ARG A 126 8.79 -14.73 -1.79
N MET A 127 8.46 -13.50 -1.38
CA MET A 127 7.37 -12.71 -1.97
C MET A 127 7.61 -12.46 -3.46
N ALA A 128 8.83 -12.05 -3.84
CA ALA A 128 9.19 -11.82 -5.24
C ALA A 128 9.14 -13.11 -6.09
N SER A 129 9.51 -14.25 -5.52
CA SER A 129 9.44 -15.56 -6.20
C SER A 129 7.98 -15.96 -6.44
N LEU A 130 7.13 -15.85 -5.43
CA LEU A 130 5.70 -16.12 -5.54
C LEU A 130 5.02 -15.23 -6.59
N ALA A 131 5.34 -13.93 -6.60
CA ALA A 131 4.79 -13.01 -7.59
C ALA A 131 5.13 -13.44 -9.03
N ARG A 132 6.39 -13.80 -9.28
CA ARG A 132 6.82 -14.31 -10.59
C ARG A 132 6.17 -15.67 -10.93
N GLU A 133 6.21 -16.62 -10.00
CA GLU A 133 5.66 -17.98 -10.21
C GLU A 133 4.16 -17.98 -10.51
N LYS A 134 3.42 -17.09 -9.88
CA LYS A 134 1.97 -16.99 -10.00
C LYS A 134 1.49 -15.89 -10.94
N ASN A 135 2.45 -15.18 -11.57
CA ASN A 135 2.19 -14.09 -12.51
C ASN A 135 1.24 -13.02 -11.94
N ILE A 136 1.49 -12.61 -10.70
CA ILE A 136 0.78 -11.50 -10.06
C ILE A 136 1.68 -10.26 -9.97
N LEU A 137 1.06 -9.09 -9.90
CA LEU A 137 1.74 -7.86 -9.53
C LEU A 137 1.93 -7.85 -8.01
N LEU A 138 3.16 -7.58 -7.58
CA LEU A 138 3.51 -7.29 -6.20
C LEU A 138 4.11 -5.88 -6.17
N LEU A 139 3.43 -4.96 -5.54
CA LEU A 139 3.80 -3.56 -5.43
C LEU A 139 4.05 -3.20 -3.97
N THR A 140 4.91 -2.20 -3.74
CA THR A 140 5.12 -1.60 -2.42
C THR A 140 4.65 -0.16 -2.45
N ASN A 141 3.90 0.26 -1.43
CA ASN A 141 3.37 1.62 -1.34
C ASN A 141 4.43 2.60 -0.83
N TYR A 142 5.38 2.96 -1.69
CA TYR A 142 6.26 4.10 -1.44
C TYR A 142 5.51 5.37 -1.87
N GLU A 143 4.71 5.96 -0.97
CA GLU A 143 3.84 7.10 -1.28
C GLU A 143 4.60 8.27 -1.93
N THR A 144 5.84 8.52 -1.51
CA THR A 144 6.68 9.60 -2.04
C THR A 144 6.98 9.45 -3.53
N THR A 145 6.92 8.23 -4.09
CA THR A 145 7.05 7.98 -5.54
C THR A 145 5.99 8.75 -6.34
N TRP A 146 4.82 8.97 -5.75
CA TRP A 146 3.69 9.62 -6.41
C TRP A 146 3.65 11.15 -6.25
N TYR A 147 4.63 11.73 -5.55
CA TYR A 147 4.69 13.18 -5.36
C TYR A 147 5.06 13.89 -6.66
N ASN A 148 4.32 14.95 -6.99
CA ASN A 148 4.56 15.75 -8.19
C ASN A 148 6.01 16.29 -8.26
N THR A 149 6.63 16.55 -7.12
CA THR A 149 8.03 16.99 -7.02
C THR A 149 9.00 15.93 -7.55
N ASN A 150 8.77 14.66 -7.26
CA ASN A 150 9.58 13.55 -7.75
C ASN A 150 9.37 13.36 -9.26
N HIS A 151 8.14 13.40 -9.73
CA HIS A 151 7.85 13.38 -11.17
C HIS A 151 8.53 14.51 -11.93
N GLU A 152 8.53 15.73 -11.38
CA GLU A 152 9.23 16.87 -12.01
C GLU A 152 10.75 16.68 -11.96
N ALA A 153 11.32 16.15 -10.87
CA ALA A 153 12.75 15.83 -10.81
C ALA A 153 13.16 14.84 -11.91
N PHE A 154 12.41 13.74 -12.08
CA PHE A 154 12.64 12.78 -13.17
C PHE A 154 12.52 13.46 -14.56
N ARG A 155 11.53 14.29 -14.78
CA ARG A 155 11.38 15.02 -16.05
C ARG A 155 12.58 15.91 -16.36
N LEU A 156 13.13 16.60 -15.36
CA LEU A 156 14.32 17.45 -15.52
C LEU A 156 15.58 16.62 -15.81
N ILE A 157 15.72 15.45 -15.17
CA ILE A 157 16.80 14.50 -15.44
C ILE A 157 16.73 13.99 -16.87
N ASP A 158 15.59 13.46 -17.28
CA ASP A 158 15.38 12.86 -18.59
C ASP A 158 15.56 13.87 -19.74
N SER A 159 15.15 15.13 -19.51
CA SER A 159 15.35 16.21 -20.49
C SER A 159 16.79 16.71 -20.59
N GLY A 160 17.68 16.24 -19.69
CA GLY A 160 19.06 16.75 -19.61
C GLY A 160 19.19 18.16 -19.05
N ALA A 161 18.11 18.75 -18.52
CA ALA A 161 18.09 20.15 -18.07
C ALA A 161 19.08 20.42 -16.91
N ILE A 162 19.37 19.41 -16.08
CA ILE A 162 20.33 19.51 -14.97
C ILE A 162 21.67 18.82 -15.28
N GLY A 163 21.86 18.33 -16.51
CA GLY A 163 23.08 17.65 -16.95
C GLY A 163 23.23 16.26 -16.35
N LYS A 164 24.47 15.75 -16.33
CA LYS A 164 24.78 14.42 -15.79
C LYS A 164 24.68 14.45 -14.25
N ILE A 165 23.97 13.48 -13.69
CA ILE A 165 23.92 13.29 -12.24
C ILE A 165 25.28 12.75 -11.76
N ASP A 166 25.88 13.44 -10.80
CA ASP A 166 27.10 13.00 -10.13
C ASP A 166 26.79 12.38 -8.76
N ARG A 167 25.81 12.94 -8.06
CA ARG A 167 25.43 12.50 -6.71
C ARG A 167 23.97 12.81 -6.42
N ILE A 168 23.33 11.90 -5.67
CA ILE A 168 22.02 12.11 -5.07
C ILE A 168 22.19 12.03 -3.55
N ASN A 169 21.69 13.01 -2.82
CA ASN A 169 21.59 12.97 -1.36
C ASN A 169 20.12 13.07 -0.98
N VAL A 170 19.64 12.12 -0.20
CA VAL A 170 18.27 12.10 0.29
C VAL A 170 18.27 12.44 1.78
N TYR A 171 17.42 13.38 2.18
CA TYR A 171 17.18 13.77 3.56
C TYR A 171 15.69 13.63 3.82
N ASP A 172 15.33 12.64 4.61
CA ASP A 172 13.95 12.34 4.95
C ASP A 172 13.83 11.98 6.42
N GLY A 173 12.67 12.28 7.01
CA GLY A 173 12.38 11.97 8.40
C GLY A 173 11.38 12.93 9.05
N HIS A 174 10.91 12.53 10.22
CA HIS A 174 10.09 13.34 11.12
C HIS A 174 10.50 13.07 12.57
N GLN A 175 9.83 13.71 13.53
CA GLN A 175 10.21 13.63 14.96
C GLN A 175 10.06 12.21 15.54
N GLY A 176 9.15 11.41 14.99
CA GLY A 176 8.84 10.06 15.43
C GLY A 176 7.32 9.80 15.46
N PRO A 177 6.89 8.53 15.48
CA PRO A 177 5.48 8.18 15.38
C PRO A 177 4.66 8.68 16.58
N PHE A 178 5.26 8.75 17.77
CA PHE A 178 4.58 9.25 18.97
C PHE A 178 4.38 10.76 18.91
N GLU A 179 5.39 11.48 18.44
CA GLU A 179 5.39 12.95 18.35
C GLU A 179 4.43 13.48 17.28
N ILE A 180 4.16 12.69 16.25
CA ILE A 180 3.15 13.02 15.23
C ILE A 180 1.78 12.41 15.51
N ASN A 181 1.57 11.85 16.73
CA ASN A 181 0.32 11.28 17.21
C ASN A 181 -0.21 10.11 16.34
N CYS A 182 0.66 9.22 15.90
CA CYS A 182 0.20 7.96 15.32
C CYS A 182 -0.60 7.14 16.34
N GLY A 183 -1.62 6.43 15.87
CA GLY A 183 -2.44 5.59 16.71
C GLY A 183 -1.68 4.44 17.39
N LYS A 184 -2.20 3.97 18.52
CA LYS A 184 -1.58 2.89 19.29
C LYS A 184 -1.51 1.60 18.48
N GLU A 185 -2.50 1.30 17.68
CA GLU A 185 -2.60 0.15 16.79
C GLU A 185 -1.45 0.07 15.77
N PHE A 186 -0.87 1.23 15.41
CA PHE A 186 0.30 1.33 14.55
C PHE A 186 1.60 1.30 15.35
N THR A 187 1.70 2.08 16.43
CA THR A 187 2.94 2.22 17.20
C THR A 187 3.33 0.96 17.96
N ASP A 188 2.36 0.13 18.37
CA ASP A 188 2.63 -1.12 19.08
C ASP A 188 3.48 -2.10 18.26
N TRP A 189 3.19 -2.25 16.97
CA TRP A 189 3.99 -3.13 16.12
C TRP A 189 5.19 -2.42 15.47
N LEU A 190 5.10 -1.11 15.21
CA LEU A 190 6.17 -0.34 14.58
C LEU A 190 7.43 -0.32 15.45
N THR A 191 7.27 -0.31 16.77
CA THR A 191 8.39 -0.31 17.74
C THR A 191 8.86 -1.71 18.14
N ASP A 192 8.20 -2.77 17.67
CA ASP A 192 8.64 -4.15 17.86
C ASP A 192 9.58 -4.58 16.73
N PRO A 193 10.87 -4.89 17.02
CA PRO A 193 11.84 -5.27 15.99
C PRO A 193 11.48 -6.56 15.23
N MET A 194 10.69 -7.43 15.83
CA MET A 194 10.23 -8.66 15.15
C MET A 194 9.13 -8.37 14.13
N LEU A 195 8.31 -7.38 14.39
CA LEU A 195 7.17 -6.99 13.53
C LEU A 195 7.55 -5.95 12.48
N ASN A 196 8.49 -5.05 12.82
CA ASN A 196 8.96 -3.98 11.94
C ASN A 196 10.23 -4.35 11.15
N GLY A 197 11.12 -5.15 11.70
CA GLY A 197 12.36 -5.61 11.06
C GLY A 197 13.62 -4.80 11.39
N GLY A 198 13.54 -3.52 11.81
CA GLY A 198 14.75 -2.74 12.09
C GLY A 198 14.55 -1.26 12.42
N GLY A 199 13.35 -0.88 12.84
CA GLY A 199 13.05 0.49 13.29
C GLY A 199 13.24 1.54 12.21
N ALA A 200 13.62 2.76 12.60
CA ALA A 200 13.69 3.93 11.73
C ALA A 200 14.59 3.76 10.49
N VAL A 201 15.65 2.96 10.56
CA VAL A 201 16.53 2.72 9.41
C VAL A 201 15.80 1.98 8.29
N ILE A 202 14.94 1.04 8.62
CA ILE A 202 14.12 0.31 7.64
C ILE A 202 12.90 1.12 7.27
N ASP A 203 12.23 1.71 8.26
CA ASP A 203 10.98 2.44 8.07
C ASP A 203 11.13 3.70 7.19
N PHE A 204 12.21 4.45 7.36
CA PHE A 204 12.52 5.65 6.57
C PHE A 204 13.62 5.44 5.52
N GLY A 205 14.62 4.61 5.81
CA GLY A 205 15.69 4.36 4.85
C GLY A 205 15.20 3.76 3.54
N CYS A 206 14.08 3.08 3.54
CA CYS A 206 13.46 2.52 2.33
C CYS A 206 13.02 3.61 1.34
N TYR A 207 12.56 4.78 1.79
CA TYR A 207 12.20 5.90 0.89
C TYR A 207 13.41 6.45 0.15
N GLY A 208 14.53 6.58 0.84
CA GLY A 208 15.77 7.08 0.21
C GLY A 208 16.45 6.07 -0.73
N ALA A 209 16.10 4.79 -0.63
CA ALA A 209 16.63 3.72 -1.46
C ALA A 209 15.77 3.42 -2.70
N ASN A 210 14.51 3.86 -2.71
CA ASN A 210 13.55 3.72 -3.81
C ASN A 210 13.63 4.95 -4.73
#